data_3e2f7e01d2c7b0092ac9deba51d8285a
#
_entry.id   3e2f7e01d2c7b0092ac9deba51d8285a
#
_cell.length_a   1.000
_cell.length_b   1.000
_cell.length_c   1.000
_cell.angle_alpha   90.00
_cell.angle_beta   90.00
_cell.angle_gamma   90.00
#
_symmetry.space_group_name_H-M   'P 1'
#
loop_
_entity.id
_entity.type
_entity.pdbx_description
1 polymer ?
#
loop_
_entity_poly.entity_id
_entity_poly.type
_entity_poly.pdbx_seq_one_letter_code
_entity_poly.pdbx_strand_id
1 'polypeptide(L)'
;MAFAVGNKGYVVCGRGEDNAVCSDMYVYDAQSDIWADAVETPLQARVNGTACAVGDKAYIGLGFCGHAYGDDAYLNDWWEYTPATDTWRRLADFPGENTVGAVAYTDGTHIYCVHGFGWGFSADMLCYDTASDIWTTIDRSRHPEYASMAGAGATCNGRHYFGTGYNTHSLNEWYEIDFRGNWTKRKNVPGKRENAVCAATGQYIYLAGGQHFGGTLTDGKFFDDILRYAPETDSWALAGHTPEAAINRIGFTVNGSAFIGLGEDPQEQPLKTLYRIED
;
A
#
# COMPACT_ATOMS: atom_id res chain seq x y z
N MET A 1 7.60 -1.29 -0.49
CA MET A 1 6.32 -1.97 -0.82
C MET A 1 6.30 -3.34 -0.17
N ALA A 2 5.10 -3.93 0.05
CA ALA A 2 5.02 -5.28 0.61
C ALA A 2 3.84 -6.05 0.02
N PHE A 3 3.98 -7.37 0.00
CA PHE A 3 2.95 -8.31 -0.41
C PHE A 3 3.16 -9.66 0.29
N ALA A 4 2.20 -10.58 0.18
CA ALA A 4 2.33 -11.93 0.69
C ALA A 4 1.95 -12.97 -0.37
N VAL A 5 2.73 -14.07 -0.45
CA VAL A 5 2.42 -15.24 -1.27
C VAL A 5 2.67 -16.50 -0.45
N GLY A 6 1.66 -17.35 -0.35
CA GLY A 6 1.71 -18.53 0.51
C GLY A 6 1.86 -18.16 2.00
N ASN A 7 2.86 -18.71 2.67
CA ASN A 7 3.18 -18.43 4.08
C ASN A 7 4.28 -17.39 4.27
N LYS A 8 4.63 -16.64 3.22
CA LYS A 8 5.74 -15.67 3.24
C LYS A 8 5.25 -14.26 2.97
N GLY A 9 5.84 -13.31 3.71
CA GLY A 9 5.78 -11.89 3.43
C GLY A 9 7.01 -11.44 2.65
N TYR A 10 6.84 -10.49 1.77
CA TYR A 10 7.89 -9.92 0.92
C TYR A 10 7.90 -8.41 1.10
N VAL A 11 9.08 -7.86 1.31
CA VAL A 11 9.30 -6.41 1.35
C VAL A 11 10.29 -6.06 0.26
N VAL A 12 9.89 -5.22 -0.66
CA VAL A 12 10.67 -4.91 -1.85
C VAL A 12 10.81 -3.41 -2.04
N CYS A 13 12.00 -2.98 -2.40
CA CYS A 13 12.37 -1.58 -2.57
C CYS A 13 12.13 -0.76 -1.28
N GLY A 14 12.29 0.52 -1.36
CA GLY A 14 12.11 1.43 -0.22
C GLY A 14 13.34 2.27 0.02
N ARG A 15 13.56 2.64 1.27
CA ARG A 15 14.64 3.49 1.68
C ARG A 15 15.48 2.80 2.77
N GLY A 16 16.79 2.76 2.57
CA GLY A 16 17.75 2.17 3.51
C GLY A 16 18.17 3.13 4.64
N GLU A 17 19.04 2.64 5.52
CA GLU A 17 19.54 3.39 6.70
C GLU A 17 20.31 4.67 6.33
N ASP A 18 20.97 4.68 5.19
CA ASP A 18 21.69 5.83 4.65
C ASP A 18 20.81 6.77 3.83
N ASN A 19 19.50 6.60 3.94
CA ASN A 19 18.48 7.31 3.16
C ASN A 19 18.54 7.02 1.64
N ALA A 20 19.32 6.04 1.22
CA ALA A 20 19.39 5.61 -0.18
C ALA A 20 18.13 4.87 -0.60
N VAL A 21 17.70 5.11 -1.83
CA VAL A 21 16.58 4.37 -2.42
C VAL A 21 17.08 3.03 -2.92
N CYS A 22 16.42 1.95 -2.50
CA CYS A 22 16.84 0.57 -2.70
C CYS A 22 15.97 -0.16 -3.73
N SER A 23 16.52 -1.25 -4.30
CA SER A 23 15.81 -2.16 -5.22
C SER A 23 15.78 -3.62 -4.74
N ASP A 24 16.39 -3.91 -3.60
CA ASP A 24 16.45 -5.23 -3.00
C ASP A 24 15.09 -5.70 -2.47
N MET A 25 15.00 -6.99 -2.20
CA MET A 25 13.81 -7.63 -1.65
C MET A 25 14.20 -8.51 -0.47
N TYR A 26 13.45 -8.39 0.62
CA TYR A 26 13.55 -9.23 1.82
C TYR A 26 12.36 -10.18 1.89
N VAL A 27 12.60 -11.39 2.37
CA VAL A 27 11.56 -12.42 2.51
C VAL A 27 11.43 -12.81 3.98
N TYR A 28 10.23 -12.68 4.50
CA TYR A 28 9.87 -13.09 5.85
C TYR A 28 9.06 -14.39 5.82
N ASP A 29 9.51 -15.40 6.51
CA ASP A 29 8.77 -16.64 6.72
C ASP A 29 7.96 -16.54 8.01
N ALA A 30 6.63 -16.44 7.87
CA ALA A 30 5.73 -16.25 9.01
C ALA A 30 5.58 -17.50 9.90
N GLN A 31 6.01 -18.68 9.44
CA GLN A 31 5.94 -19.90 10.21
C GLN A 31 7.14 -20.04 11.16
N SER A 32 8.33 -19.69 10.67
CA SER A 32 9.56 -19.78 11.45
C SER A 32 9.95 -18.46 12.16
N ASP A 33 9.25 -17.36 11.86
CA ASP A 33 9.56 -16.00 12.33
C ASP A 33 10.99 -15.56 11.98
N ILE A 34 11.38 -15.83 10.72
CA ILE A 34 12.75 -15.56 10.24
C ILE A 34 12.72 -14.74 8.96
N TRP A 35 13.58 -13.73 8.90
CA TRP A 35 13.92 -13.02 7.67
C TRP A 35 15.07 -13.72 6.96
N ALA A 36 14.93 -13.92 5.65
CA ALA A 36 16.04 -14.32 4.79
C ALA A 36 16.89 -13.10 4.41
N ASP A 37 18.13 -13.38 3.97
CA ASP A 37 19.00 -12.34 3.40
C ASP A 37 18.33 -11.66 2.21
N ALA A 38 18.68 -10.39 2.00
CA ALA A 38 18.19 -9.62 0.88
C ALA A 38 18.63 -10.23 -0.47
N VAL A 39 17.73 -10.20 -1.44
CA VAL A 39 18.01 -10.60 -2.82
C VAL A 39 17.89 -9.41 -3.76
N GLU A 40 18.73 -9.39 -4.78
CA GLU A 40 18.64 -8.38 -5.84
C GLU A 40 17.38 -8.59 -6.70
N THR A 41 16.79 -7.49 -7.15
CA THR A 41 15.67 -7.52 -8.09
C THR A 41 16.03 -6.79 -9.39
N PRO A 42 15.34 -7.05 -10.52
CA PRO A 42 15.53 -6.29 -11.75
C PRO A 42 14.88 -4.90 -11.72
N LEU A 43 14.23 -4.55 -10.62
CA LEU A 43 13.52 -3.28 -10.48
C LEU A 43 14.49 -2.11 -10.40
N GLN A 44 14.11 -0.99 -10.98
CA GLN A 44 14.75 0.28 -10.63
C GLN A 44 14.45 0.60 -9.16
N ALA A 45 15.45 1.07 -8.42
CA ALA A 45 15.31 1.50 -7.04
C ALA A 45 14.18 2.54 -6.89
N ARG A 46 13.29 2.35 -5.93
CA ARG A 46 12.08 3.17 -5.78
C ARG A 46 11.51 3.22 -4.38
N VAL A 47 10.77 4.29 -4.11
CA VAL A 47 9.88 4.45 -2.95
C VAL A 47 8.44 4.67 -3.41
N ASN A 48 7.48 4.46 -2.52
CA ASN A 48 6.05 4.77 -2.72
C ASN A 48 5.45 4.16 -4.01
N GLY A 49 5.98 3.03 -4.45
CA GLY A 49 5.34 2.19 -5.45
C GLY A 49 4.22 1.36 -4.85
N THR A 50 3.64 0.48 -5.66
CA THR A 50 2.56 -0.41 -5.22
C THR A 50 2.89 -1.86 -5.52
N ALA A 51 2.30 -2.77 -4.73
CA ALA A 51 2.42 -4.21 -4.93
C ALA A 51 1.12 -4.92 -4.55
N CYS A 52 0.80 -5.98 -5.27
CA CYS A 52 -0.37 -6.81 -5.02
C CYS A 52 -0.07 -8.25 -5.40
N ALA A 53 -0.61 -9.22 -4.63
CA ALA A 53 -0.46 -10.65 -4.96
C ALA A 53 -1.75 -11.20 -5.56
N VAL A 54 -1.62 -12.03 -6.61
CA VAL A 54 -2.71 -12.76 -7.25
C VAL A 54 -2.30 -14.23 -7.38
N GLY A 55 -2.98 -15.10 -6.65
CA GLY A 55 -2.63 -16.51 -6.59
C GLY A 55 -1.23 -16.73 -6.01
N ASP A 56 -0.36 -17.35 -6.79
CA ASP A 56 1.03 -17.67 -6.43
C ASP A 56 2.06 -16.66 -6.98
N LYS A 57 1.60 -15.52 -7.50
CA LYS A 57 2.41 -14.46 -8.09
C LYS A 57 2.20 -13.12 -7.41
N ALA A 58 3.18 -12.24 -7.53
CA ALA A 58 3.08 -10.84 -7.14
C ALA A 58 3.27 -9.92 -8.33
N TYR A 59 2.66 -8.75 -8.24
CA TYR A 59 2.69 -7.70 -9.25
C TYR A 59 3.16 -6.42 -8.58
N ILE A 60 4.20 -5.79 -9.13
CA ILE A 60 4.93 -4.71 -8.50
C ILE A 60 5.25 -3.63 -9.52
N GLY A 61 5.11 -2.36 -9.16
CA GLY A 61 5.48 -1.27 -10.05
C GLY A 61 5.20 0.12 -9.48
N LEU A 62 5.20 1.11 -10.37
CA LEU A 62 5.00 2.51 -10.04
C LEU A 62 6.02 3.03 -9.02
N GLY A 63 5.83 4.25 -8.55
CA GLY A 63 6.67 4.83 -7.51
C GLY A 63 7.63 5.89 -8.00
N PHE A 64 8.56 6.28 -7.13
CA PHE A 64 9.51 7.37 -7.33
C PHE A 64 10.94 6.88 -7.15
N CYS A 65 11.84 7.16 -8.11
CA CYS A 65 13.22 6.65 -8.08
C CYS A 65 14.20 7.49 -7.25
N GLY A 66 13.74 8.54 -6.56
CA GLY A 66 14.57 9.31 -5.64
C GLY A 66 15.50 10.35 -6.30
N HIS A 67 15.50 10.48 -7.61
CA HIS A 67 16.30 11.50 -8.31
C HIS A 67 15.49 12.79 -8.51
N ALA A 68 16.20 13.90 -8.76
CA ALA A 68 15.61 15.21 -8.87
C ALA A 68 14.46 15.26 -9.89
N TYR A 69 13.47 16.04 -9.56
CA TYR A 69 12.23 16.27 -10.30
C TYR A 69 12.38 16.29 -11.83
N GLY A 70 11.70 15.39 -12.50
CA GLY A 70 11.64 15.22 -13.95
C GLY A 70 10.75 14.07 -14.32
N ASP A 71 10.40 13.91 -15.59
CA ASP A 71 9.51 12.85 -16.09
C ASP A 71 10.01 11.45 -15.75
N ASP A 72 11.33 11.27 -15.71
CA ASP A 72 11.98 9.98 -15.42
C ASP A 72 12.04 9.65 -13.92
N ALA A 73 11.61 10.56 -13.03
CA ALA A 73 11.61 10.33 -11.59
C ALA A 73 10.43 9.48 -11.10
N TYR A 74 9.30 9.59 -11.79
CA TYR A 74 8.11 8.81 -11.53
C TYR A 74 8.06 7.63 -12.48
N LEU A 75 7.80 6.44 -11.95
CA LEU A 75 7.87 5.19 -12.69
C LEU A 75 6.46 4.71 -13.07
N ASN A 76 6.36 4.07 -14.23
CA ASN A 76 5.14 3.45 -14.73
C ASN A 76 5.33 1.97 -15.09
N ASP A 77 6.54 1.43 -14.88
CA ASP A 77 6.83 0.04 -15.16
C ASP A 77 6.00 -0.90 -14.27
N TRP A 78 5.66 -2.07 -14.83
CA TRP A 78 4.87 -3.09 -14.16
C TRP A 78 5.54 -4.45 -14.32
N TRP A 79 5.65 -5.21 -13.22
CA TRP A 79 6.40 -6.46 -13.17
C TRP A 79 5.60 -7.56 -12.48
N GLU A 80 5.74 -8.77 -12.98
CA GLU A 80 5.30 -10.01 -12.33
C GLU A 80 6.49 -10.70 -11.69
N TYR A 81 6.35 -11.14 -10.45
CA TYR A 81 7.29 -11.98 -9.73
C TYR A 81 6.64 -13.30 -9.38
N THR A 82 7.32 -14.42 -9.67
CA THR A 82 6.90 -15.78 -9.34
C THR A 82 7.83 -16.36 -8.26
N PRO A 83 7.43 -16.34 -6.97
CA PRO A 83 8.30 -16.79 -5.87
C PRO A 83 8.78 -18.23 -5.98
N ALA A 84 7.96 -19.13 -6.51
CA ALA A 84 8.30 -20.55 -6.62
C ALA A 84 9.51 -20.84 -7.52
N THR A 85 9.79 -19.99 -8.50
CA THR A 85 10.88 -20.12 -9.47
C THR A 85 11.89 -18.97 -9.37
N ASP A 86 11.64 -18.01 -8.47
CA ASP A 86 12.43 -16.77 -8.34
C ASP A 86 12.62 -16.07 -9.69
N THR A 87 11.53 -15.89 -10.42
CA THR A 87 11.56 -15.30 -11.77
C THR A 87 10.75 -14.02 -11.85
N TRP A 88 11.33 -13.05 -12.58
CA TRP A 88 10.74 -11.76 -12.85
C TRP A 88 10.39 -11.64 -14.33
N ARG A 89 9.23 -11.06 -14.63
CA ARG A 89 8.78 -10.76 -15.98
C ARG A 89 8.26 -9.34 -16.07
N ARG A 90 8.82 -8.54 -16.97
CA ARG A 90 8.28 -7.23 -17.28
C ARG A 90 6.96 -7.39 -18.03
N LEU A 91 5.98 -6.59 -17.66
CA LEU A 91 4.62 -6.55 -18.20
C LEU A 91 4.38 -5.24 -18.95
N ALA A 92 3.16 -5.08 -19.47
CA ALA A 92 2.70 -3.82 -20.06
C ALA A 92 2.77 -2.69 -19.03
N ASP A 93 3.43 -1.61 -19.38
CA ASP A 93 3.57 -0.44 -18.51
C ASP A 93 2.19 0.14 -18.16
N PHE A 94 2.09 0.70 -16.95
CA PHE A 94 0.89 1.40 -16.50
C PHE A 94 0.58 2.58 -17.43
N PRO A 95 -0.61 2.64 -18.05
CA PRO A 95 -0.91 3.62 -19.10
C PRO A 95 -1.37 4.98 -18.55
N GLY A 96 -1.53 5.10 -17.23
CA GLY A 96 -1.82 6.36 -16.56
C GLY A 96 -0.60 7.26 -16.50
N GLU A 97 -0.75 8.41 -15.84
CA GLU A 97 0.41 9.23 -15.51
C GLU A 97 1.36 8.45 -14.60
N ASN A 98 2.65 8.66 -14.76
CA ASN A 98 3.68 8.11 -13.87
C ASN A 98 3.34 8.48 -12.43
N THR A 99 3.28 7.51 -11.51
CA THR A 99 2.50 7.68 -10.29
C THR A 99 3.23 7.14 -9.05
N VAL A 100 3.10 7.89 -7.95
CA VAL A 100 3.51 7.49 -6.59
C VAL A 100 2.29 7.42 -5.66
N GLY A 101 2.38 6.56 -4.64
CA GLY A 101 1.38 6.48 -3.58
C GLY A 101 0.01 5.98 -4.04
N ALA A 102 -0.03 5.25 -5.15
CA ALA A 102 -1.21 4.50 -5.56
C ALA A 102 -1.39 3.26 -4.67
N VAL A 103 -2.63 2.80 -4.52
CA VAL A 103 -2.96 1.57 -3.80
C VAL A 103 -3.48 0.54 -4.79
N ALA A 104 -2.94 -0.69 -4.72
CA ALA A 104 -3.40 -1.81 -5.52
C ALA A 104 -4.17 -2.82 -4.68
N TYR A 105 -5.20 -3.42 -5.29
CA TYR A 105 -5.96 -4.55 -4.74
C TYR A 105 -6.41 -5.50 -5.84
N THR A 106 -6.91 -6.68 -5.49
CA THR A 106 -7.28 -7.71 -6.47
C THR A 106 -8.62 -8.38 -6.17
N ASP A 107 -9.29 -8.83 -7.22
CA ASP A 107 -10.42 -9.76 -7.17
C ASP A 107 -10.00 -11.23 -7.34
N GLY A 108 -8.70 -11.49 -7.42
CA GLY A 108 -8.12 -12.82 -7.65
C GLY A 108 -7.76 -13.11 -9.12
N THR A 109 -8.15 -12.24 -10.05
CA THR A 109 -7.84 -12.33 -11.49
C THR A 109 -7.39 -11.02 -12.09
N HIS A 110 -7.91 -9.91 -11.58
CA HIS A 110 -7.55 -8.56 -11.98
C HIS A 110 -6.91 -7.81 -10.83
N ILE A 111 -6.10 -6.81 -11.16
CA ILE A 111 -5.53 -5.88 -10.20
C ILE A 111 -6.07 -4.50 -10.50
N TYR A 112 -6.56 -3.86 -9.46
CA TYR A 112 -7.08 -2.50 -9.54
C TYR A 112 -6.09 -1.56 -8.84
N CYS A 113 -5.61 -0.55 -9.57
CA CYS A 113 -4.80 0.53 -9.04
C CYS A 113 -5.65 1.78 -8.90
N VAL A 114 -5.68 2.35 -7.72
CA VAL A 114 -6.49 3.52 -7.40
C VAL A 114 -5.63 4.68 -6.95
N HIS A 115 -5.92 5.87 -7.44
CA HIS A 115 -5.34 7.13 -7.05
C HIS A 115 -3.84 7.24 -7.28
N GLY A 116 -3.19 8.18 -6.63
CA GLY A 116 -1.77 8.48 -6.71
C GLY A 116 -1.51 9.93 -7.08
N PHE A 117 -0.25 10.23 -7.21
CA PHE A 117 0.25 11.56 -7.57
C PHE A 117 1.33 11.44 -8.64
N GLY A 118 1.18 12.19 -9.70
CA GLY A 118 2.20 12.38 -10.73
C GLY A 118 2.39 13.87 -10.97
N TRP A 119 1.84 14.41 -12.05
CA TRP A 119 1.74 15.86 -12.27
C TRP A 119 0.59 16.52 -11.48
N GLY A 120 -0.23 15.71 -10.81
CA GLY A 120 -1.33 16.13 -9.97
C GLY A 120 -1.92 14.95 -9.20
N PHE A 121 -2.88 15.22 -8.34
CA PHE A 121 -3.63 14.14 -7.67
C PHE A 121 -4.54 13.45 -8.68
N SER A 122 -4.39 12.15 -8.84
CA SER A 122 -5.26 11.35 -9.68
C SER A 122 -6.46 10.82 -8.91
N ALA A 123 -7.62 10.86 -9.53
CA ALA A 123 -8.82 10.13 -9.10
C ALA A 123 -9.09 8.92 -10.00
N ASP A 124 -8.15 8.56 -10.88
CA ASP A 124 -8.33 7.44 -11.80
C ASP A 124 -8.25 6.11 -11.07
N MET A 125 -8.97 5.15 -11.60
CA MET A 125 -8.92 3.76 -11.23
C MET A 125 -8.67 2.94 -12.49
N LEU A 126 -7.58 2.20 -12.52
CA LEU A 126 -7.21 1.35 -13.63
C LEU A 126 -7.25 -0.11 -13.20
N CYS A 127 -7.71 -0.96 -14.13
CA CYS A 127 -7.82 -2.39 -13.96
C CYS A 127 -6.82 -3.09 -14.89
N TYR A 128 -5.99 -3.94 -14.33
CA TYR A 128 -5.04 -4.80 -15.05
C TYR A 128 -5.55 -6.23 -15.07
N ASP A 129 -5.71 -6.79 -16.26
CA ASP A 129 -6.05 -8.20 -16.47
C ASP A 129 -4.74 -9.02 -16.50
N THR A 130 -4.55 -9.87 -15.50
CA THR A 130 -3.32 -10.66 -15.34
C THR A 130 -3.15 -11.76 -16.42
N ALA A 131 -4.22 -12.17 -17.10
CA ALA A 131 -4.19 -13.19 -18.12
C ALA A 131 -3.81 -12.63 -19.50
N SER A 132 -4.30 -11.44 -19.82
CA SER A 132 -4.08 -10.82 -21.14
C SER A 132 -2.97 -9.78 -21.18
N ASP A 133 -2.44 -9.36 -20.02
CA ASP A 133 -1.45 -8.27 -19.89
C ASP A 133 -1.99 -6.93 -20.44
N ILE A 134 -3.24 -6.62 -20.13
CA ILE A 134 -3.93 -5.43 -20.64
C ILE A 134 -4.46 -4.57 -19.48
N TRP A 135 -4.23 -3.26 -19.58
CA TRP A 135 -4.82 -2.25 -18.73
C TRP A 135 -6.10 -1.67 -19.31
N THR A 136 -7.08 -1.41 -18.47
CA THR A 136 -8.33 -0.72 -18.83
C THR A 136 -8.68 0.32 -17.77
N THR A 137 -9.22 1.46 -18.18
CA THR A 137 -9.69 2.50 -17.26
C THR A 137 -11.10 2.17 -16.79
N ILE A 138 -11.35 2.23 -15.49
CA ILE A 138 -12.69 2.15 -14.90
C ILE A 138 -13.40 3.48 -15.07
N ASP A 139 -14.68 3.42 -15.43
CA ASP A 139 -15.49 4.60 -15.65
C ASP A 139 -15.59 5.48 -14.38
N ARG A 140 -15.17 6.73 -14.49
CA ARG A 140 -15.20 7.72 -13.39
C ARG A 140 -16.57 7.95 -12.77
N SER A 141 -17.67 7.68 -13.49
CA SER A 141 -19.02 7.79 -12.95
C SER A 141 -19.31 6.83 -11.78
N ARG A 142 -18.46 5.83 -11.58
CA ARG A 142 -18.62 4.79 -10.56
C ARG A 142 -17.96 5.13 -9.21
N HIS A 143 -17.15 6.16 -9.16
CA HIS A 143 -16.43 6.56 -7.95
C HIS A 143 -16.50 8.07 -7.72
N PRO A 144 -16.36 8.54 -6.46
CA PRO A 144 -16.38 9.97 -6.17
C PRO A 144 -15.18 10.68 -6.81
N GLU A 145 -15.32 11.98 -7.05
CA GLU A 145 -14.19 12.85 -7.37
C GLU A 145 -13.26 13.01 -6.13
N TYR A 146 -12.74 11.91 -5.67
CA TYR A 146 -11.84 11.85 -4.53
C TYR A 146 -10.47 11.46 -5.03
N ALA A 147 -9.62 12.46 -5.20
CA ALA A 147 -8.24 12.25 -5.63
C ALA A 147 -7.32 12.33 -4.41
N SER A 148 -6.40 11.42 -4.27
CA SER A 148 -5.43 11.42 -3.17
C SER A 148 -4.17 10.63 -3.53
N MET A 149 -3.11 10.83 -2.76
CA MET A 149 -1.95 9.94 -2.71
C MET A 149 -1.73 9.46 -1.27
N ALA A 150 -0.89 8.47 -1.08
CA ALA A 150 -0.51 7.97 0.25
C ALA A 150 -1.71 7.58 1.13
N GLY A 151 -2.77 7.10 0.50
CA GLY A 151 -3.90 6.47 1.15
C GLY A 151 -3.56 5.05 1.60
N ALA A 152 -4.45 4.47 2.38
CA ALA A 152 -4.32 3.10 2.86
C ALA A 152 -5.53 2.26 2.45
N GLY A 153 -5.31 0.98 2.17
CA GLY A 153 -6.38 0.07 1.81
C GLY A 153 -6.04 -1.39 2.11
N ALA A 154 -7.07 -2.20 2.26
CA ALA A 154 -6.94 -3.64 2.42
C ALA A 154 -8.21 -4.36 1.95
N THR A 155 -8.05 -5.62 1.58
CA THR A 155 -9.17 -6.50 1.24
C THR A 155 -9.54 -7.36 2.46
N CYS A 156 -10.81 -7.33 2.84
CA CYS A 156 -11.36 -8.12 3.93
C CYS A 156 -12.67 -8.75 3.47
N ASN A 157 -12.83 -10.07 3.66
CA ASN A 157 -14.03 -10.82 3.28
C ASN A 157 -14.48 -10.60 1.82
N GLY A 158 -13.51 -10.56 0.88
CA GLY A 158 -13.78 -10.38 -0.54
C GLY A 158 -14.28 -8.98 -0.93
N ARG A 159 -14.13 -7.99 -0.04
CA ARG A 159 -14.43 -6.57 -0.30
C ARG A 159 -13.17 -5.75 -0.08
N HIS A 160 -12.95 -4.80 -0.95
CA HIS A 160 -11.82 -3.88 -0.80
C HIS A 160 -12.26 -2.60 -0.10
N TYR A 161 -11.42 -2.13 0.80
CA TYR A 161 -11.62 -0.88 1.54
C TYR A 161 -10.42 0.03 1.32
N PHE A 162 -10.70 1.31 1.12
CA PHE A 162 -9.69 2.31 0.82
C PHE A 162 -10.07 3.66 1.42
N GLY A 163 -9.08 4.43 1.82
CA GLY A 163 -9.29 5.79 2.26
C GLY A 163 -8.05 6.44 2.85
N THR A 164 -8.24 7.50 3.61
CA THR A 164 -7.18 8.36 4.12
C THR A 164 -6.35 8.98 2.98
N GLY A 165 -5.13 9.38 3.26
CA GLY A 165 -4.24 9.97 2.27
C GLY A 165 -4.20 11.47 2.31
N TYR A 166 -3.59 12.04 1.27
CA TYR A 166 -3.32 13.48 1.16
C TYR A 166 -3.84 14.03 -0.17
N ASN A 167 -4.56 15.14 -0.09
CA ASN A 167 -4.93 15.98 -1.22
C ASN A 167 -4.99 17.43 -0.74
N THR A 168 -3.88 18.15 -0.82
CA THR A 168 -3.69 19.48 -0.20
C THR A 168 -3.88 19.54 1.31
N HIS A 169 -4.47 18.53 1.90
CA HIS A 169 -4.62 18.30 3.34
C HIS A 169 -4.80 16.80 3.60
N SER A 170 -4.56 16.38 4.84
CA SER A 170 -4.78 14.98 5.24
C SER A 170 -6.27 14.66 5.26
N LEU A 171 -6.62 13.46 4.83
CA LEU A 171 -7.98 12.97 4.64
C LEU A 171 -8.34 11.92 5.69
N ASN A 172 -9.63 11.67 5.89
CA ASN A 172 -10.14 10.60 6.74
C ASN A 172 -11.35 9.86 6.16
N GLU A 173 -11.67 10.14 4.92
CA GLU A 173 -12.69 9.40 4.20
C GLU A 173 -12.34 7.92 4.15
N TRP A 174 -13.38 7.08 4.16
CA TRP A 174 -13.26 5.64 4.05
C TRP A 174 -14.36 5.10 3.15
N TYR A 175 -13.99 4.22 2.23
CA TYR A 175 -14.89 3.67 1.22
C TYR A 175 -14.73 2.16 1.13
N GLU A 176 -15.82 1.47 0.82
CA GLU A 176 -15.80 0.14 0.25
C GLU A 176 -15.86 0.26 -1.26
N ILE A 177 -15.03 -0.50 -1.97
CA ILE A 177 -14.97 -0.55 -3.42
C ILE A 177 -15.30 -1.97 -3.86
N ASP A 178 -16.30 -2.11 -4.72
CA ASP A 178 -16.58 -3.39 -5.35
C ASP A 178 -15.68 -3.62 -6.59
N PHE A 179 -15.65 -4.86 -7.08
CA PHE A 179 -14.84 -5.22 -8.25
C PHE A 179 -15.42 -4.72 -9.59
N ARG A 180 -16.47 -3.93 -9.57
CA ARG A 180 -16.98 -3.18 -10.73
C ARG A 180 -16.56 -1.72 -10.69
N GLY A 181 -15.81 -1.33 -9.66
CA GLY A 181 -15.35 0.04 -9.44
C GLY A 181 -16.41 0.95 -8.83
N ASN A 182 -17.49 0.41 -8.23
CA ASN A 182 -18.45 1.24 -7.51
C ASN A 182 -17.97 1.48 -6.08
N TRP A 183 -18.06 2.73 -5.63
CA TRP A 183 -17.63 3.13 -4.31
C TRP A 183 -18.83 3.38 -3.40
N THR A 184 -18.76 2.83 -2.20
CA THR A 184 -19.75 3.05 -1.15
C THR A 184 -19.08 3.72 0.03
N LYS A 185 -19.53 4.91 0.41
CA LYS A 185 -19.00 5.63 1.58
C LYS A 185 -19.27 4.83 2.84
N ARG A 186 -18.25 4.71 3.66
CA ARG A 186 -18.26 4.08 4.97
C ARG A 186 -17.94 5.10 6.06
N LYS A 187 -17.97 4.69 7.31
CA LYS A 187 -17.66 5.55 8.46
C LYS A 187 -16.21 6.02 8.39
N ASN A 188 -16.01 7.31 8.44
CA ASN A 188 -14.69 7.92 8.37
C ASN A 188 -13.75 7.38 9.43
N VAL A 189 -12.46 7.29 9.08
CA VAL A 189 -11.38 6.95 10.00
C VAL A 189 -11.29 7.97 11.14
N PRO A 190 -11.13 7.55 12.40
CA PRO A 190 -10.86 8.46 13.50
C PRO A 190 -9.51 9.18 13.31
N GLY A 191 -9.57 10.47 13.02
CA GLY A 191 -8.39 11.30 12.73
C GLY A 191 -7.99 11.27 11.26
N LYS A 192 -7.72 12.46 10.72
CA LYS A 192 -7.20 12.65 9.37
C LYS A 192 -5.74 12.22 9.32
N ARG A 193 -5.35 11.48 8.28
CA ARG A 193 -3.96 10.99 8.11
C ARG A 193 -3.61 10.59 6.69
N GLU A 194 -2.35 10.69 6.35
CA GLU A 194 -1.70 10.12 5.18
C GLU A 194 -0.53 9.23 5.60
N ASN A 195 0.03 8.46 4.65
CA ASN A 195 1.15 7.53 4.87
C ASN A 195 0.90 6.50 5.99
N ALA A 196 -0.37 6.20 6.26
CA ALA A 196 -0.77 5.09 7.09
C ALA A 196 -0.72 3.79 6.30
N VAL A 197 -0.74 2.66 6.99
CA VAL A 197 -0.79 1.34 6.39
C VAL A 197 -2.01 0.57 6.83
N CYS A 198 -2.54 -0.28 5.94
CA CYS A 198 -3.55 -1.27 6.27
C CYS A 198 -3.03 -2.69 6.10
N ALA A 199 -3.49 -3.58 6.98
CA ALA A 199 -3.46 -5.03 6.78
C ALA A 199 -4.76 -5.62 7.33
N ALA A 200 -5.20 -6.76 6.79
CA ALA A 200 -6.46 -7.37 7.19
C ALA A 200 -6.23 -8.73 7.84
N THR A 201 -7.11 -9.10 8.76
CA THR A 201 -7.31 -10.47 9.21
C THR A 201 -8.54 -11.08 8.51
N GLY A 202 -9.04 -12.21 8.98
CA GLY A 202 -10.27 -12.81 8.43
C GLY A 202 -11.52 -11.98 8.65
N GLN A 203 -11.55 -11.06 9.63
CA GLN A 203 -12.75 -10.34 10.05
C GLN A 203 -12.59 -8.81 10.06
N TYR A 204 -11.39 -8.32 10.26
CA TYR A 204 -11.11 -6.91 10.51
C TYR A 204 -10.03 -6.34 9.60
N ILE A 205 -10.05 -5.03 9.45
CA ILE A 205 -8.96 -4.27 8.84
C ILE A 205 -8.29 -3.47 9.95
N TYR A 206 -6.97 -3.56 10.01
CA TYR A 206 -6.15 -2.79 10.92
C TYR A 206 -5.46 -1.68 10.14
N LEU A 207 -5.61 -0.45 10.61
CA LEU A 207 -4.95 0.72 10.08
C LEU A 207 -4.01 1.27 11.15
N ALA A 208 -2.74 1.43 10.83
CA ALA A 208 -1.72 1.84 11.78
C ALA A 208 -0.87 3.00 11.30
N GLY A 209 -0.48 3.83 12.24
CA GLY A 209 0.46 4.92 12.01
C GLY A 209 -0.06 5.99 11.07
N GLY A 210 0.85 6.57 10.30
CA GLY A 210 0.60 7.71 9.45
C GLY A 210 0.86 9.05 10.15
N GLN A 211 0.63 10.13 9.42
CA GLN A 211 0.74 11.48 9.95
C GLN A 211 -0.48 12.31 9.55
N HIS A 212 -0.77 13.32 10.34
CA HIS A 212 -1.63 14.43 9.97
C HIS A 212 -0.75 15.64 9.66
N PHE A 213 -0.78 16.10 8.42
CA PHE A 213 -0.15 17.36 8.05
C PHE A 213 -1.17 18.48 8.19
N GLY A 214 -0.97 19.33 9.20
CA GLY A 214 -1.91 20.38 9.58
C GLY A 214 -1.87 21.64 8.72
N GLY A 215 -1.09 21.63 7.62
CA GLY A 215 -0.90 22.80 6.74
C GLY A 215 0.27 23.69 7.16
N THR A 216 0.84 23.49 8.31
CA THR A 216 2.11 24.10 8.76
C THR A 216 3.00 23.02 9.35
N LEU A 217 4.32 23.25 9.38
CA LEU A 217 5.28 22.29 9.96
C LEU A 217 5.07 22.06 11.47
N THR A 218 4.34 22.94 12.14
CA THR A 218 4.10 22.89 13.58
C THR A 218 2.81 22.21 13.99
N ASP A 219 1.87 22.03 13.05
CA ASP A 219 0.56 21.44 13.33
C ASP A 219 0.48 19.95 12.96
N GLY A 220 1.60 19.37 12.55
CA GLY A 220 1.70 17.96 12.21
C GLY A 220 1.58 17.05 13.42
N LYS A 221 0.97 15.90 13.24
CA LYS A 221 0.90 14.85 14.26
C LYS A 221 1.23 13.51 13.61
N PHE A 222 2.19 12.79 14.19
CA PHE A 222 2.44 11.38 13.88
C PHE A 222 1.59 10.49 14.78
N PHE A 223 1.14 9.37 14.23
CA PHE A 223 0.29 8.42 14.94
C PHE A 223 1.05 7.15 15.30
N ASP A 224 0.82 6.65 16.50
CA ASP A 224 1.27 5.36 17.01
C ASP A 224 0.10 4.37 17.18
N ASP A 225 -1.14 4.85 16.96
CA ASP A 225 -2.33 4.05 17.16
C ASP A 225 -2.48 2.95 16.10
N ILE A 226 -3.10 1.85 16.51
CA ILE A 226 -3.62 0.78 15.66
C ILE A 226 -5.14 0.84 15.78
N LEU A 227 -5.80 1.25 14.72
CA LEU A 227 -7.25 1.29 14.62
C LEU A 227 -7.76 0.01 13.97
N ARG A 228 -8.84 -0.55 14.49
CA ARG A 228 -9.53 -1.72 13.92
C ARG A 228 -10.85 -1.29 13.33
N TYR A 229 -11.05 -1.58 12.06
CA TYR A 229 -12.31 -1.43 11.35
C TYR A 229 -13.04 -2.77 11.28
N ALA A 230 -14.32 -2.77 11.68
CA ALA A 230 -15.23 -3.90 11.56
C ALA A 230 -16.19 -3.66 10.39
N PRO A 231 -16.01 -4.34 9.23
CA PRO A 231 -16.84 -4.15 8.05
C PRO A 231 -18.32 -4.42 8.27
N GLU A 232 -18.65 -5.43 9.05
CA GLU A 232 -20.04 -5.88 9.30
C GLU A 232 -20.87 -4.84 10.07
N THR A 233 -20.22 -4.05 10.92
CA THR A 233 -20.89 -3.03 11.74
C THR A 233 -20.55 -1.60 11.31
N ASP A 234 -19.74 -1.44 10.27
CA ASP A 234 -19.23 -0.14 9.78
C ASP A 234 -18.71 0.71 10.95
N SER A 235 -17.80 0.15 11.75
CA SER A 235 -17.33 0.81 12.98
C SER A 235 -15.83 0.70 13.18
N TRP A 236 -15.27 1.75 13.77
CA TRP A 236 -13.88 1.84 14.17
C TRP A 236 -13.72 1.69 15.68
N ALA A 237 -12.66 1.04 16.12
CA ALA A 237 -12.24 0.94 17.52
C ALA A 237 -10.72 1.06 17.60
N LEU A 238 -10.22 1.59 18.72
CA LEU A 238 -8.79 1.52 19.04
C LEU A 238 -8.48 0.05 19.42
N ALA A 239 -7.51 -0.55 18.72
CA ALA A 239 -7.03 -1.91 19.00
C ALA A 239 -5.75 -1.89 19.85
N GLY A 240 -4.94 -0.83 19.76
CA GLY A 240 -3.71 -0.70 20.51
C GLY A 240 -2.81 0.42 20.00
N HIS A 241 -1.56 0.36 20.39
CA HIS A 241 -0.52 1.29 19.96
C HIS A 241 0.77 0.53 19.62
N THR A 242 1.54 1.04 18.66
CA THR A 242 2.94 0.66 18.49
C THR A 242 3.80 1.47 19.49
N PRO A 243 4.98 0.96 19.89
CA PRO A 243 5.87 1.69 20.80
C PRO A 243 6.30 3.07 20.28
N GLU A 244 6.36 3.22 18.97
CA GLU A 244 6.74 4.46 18.28
C GLU A 244 5.69 4.85 17.23
N ALA A 245 5.47 6.15 17.07
CA ALA A 245 4.72 6.70 15.94
C ALA A 245 5.55 6.55 14.66
N ALA A 246 4.90 6.23 13.54
CA ALA A 246 5.61 6.07 12.28
C ALA A 246 4.74 6.28 11.04
N ILE A 247 5.40 6.62 9.94
CA ILE A 247 4.85 6.72 8.60
C ILE A 247 5.50 5.68 7.67
N ASN A 248 4.93 5.51 6.49
CA ASN A 248 5.48 4.64 5.45
C ASN A 248 5.71 3.19 5.91
N ARG A 249 4.97 2.74 6.92
CA ARG A 249 4.97 1.34 7.35
C ARG A 249 4.52 0.44 6.20
N ILE A 250 4.97 -0.81 6.23
CA ILE A 250 4.46 -1.86 5.34
C ILE A 250 3.39 -2.68 6.05
N GLY A 251 2.49 -3.28 5.26
CA GLY A 251 1.49 -4.21 5.76
C GLY A 251 1.20 -5.32 4.77
N PHE A 252 1.00 -6.52 5.28
CA PHE A 252 0.58 -7.70 4.51
C PHE A 252 -0.16 -8.70 5.41
N THR A 253 -0.84 -9.66 4.79
CA THR A 253 -1.59 -10.71 5.50
C THR A 253 -1.04 -12.08 5.13
N VAL A 254 -0.68 -12.88 6.12
CA VAL A 254 -0.26 -14.28 5.95
C VAL A 254 -1.08 -15.16 6.87
N ASN A 255 -1.70 -16.21 6.33
CA ASN A 255 -2.48 -17.21 7.09
C ASN A 255 -3.53 -16.59 8.02
N GLY A 256 -4.16 -15.50 7.60
CA GLY A 256 -5.20 -14.80 8.38
C GLY A 256 -4.69 -13.87 9.48
N SER A 257 -3.37 -13.80 9.72
CA SER A 257 -2.76 -12.81 10.60
C SER A 257 -2.34 -11.58 9.80
N ALA A 258 -2.56 -10.39 10.33
CA ALA A 258 -2.07 -9.14 9.78
C ALA A 258 -0.66 -8.85 10.31
N PHE A 259 0.22 -8.42 9.42
CA PHE A 259 1.57 -7.98 9.75
C PHE A 259 1.71 -6.51 9.38
N ILE A 260 2.21 -5.71 10.30
CA ILE A 260 2.42 -4.27 10.15
C ILE A 260 3.77 -3.91 10.78
N GLY A 261 4.58 -3.13 10.09
CA GLY A 261 5.87 -2.74 10.68
C GLY A 261 6.74 -1.93 9.75
N LEU A 262 8.03 -1.88 10.10
CA LEU A 262 9.03 -1.07 9.40
C LEU A 262 8.59 0.40 9.30
N GLY A 263 9.00 1.11 8.24
CA GLY A 263 8.70 2.53 8.07
C GLY A 263 9.74 3.42 8.72
N GLU A 264 9.38 4.64 9.02
CA GLU A 264 10.27 5.64 9.61
C GLU A 264 9.57 6.42 10.73
N ASP A 265 10.33 6.78 11.75
CA ASP A 265 9.86 7.58 12.88
C ASP A 265 9.81 9.08 12.54
N PRO A 266 9.30 9.96 13.45
CA PRO A 266 9.28 11.40 13.23
C PRO A 266 10.66 12.07 13.07
N GLN A 267 11.75 11.36 13.34
CA GLN A 267 13.13 11.81 13.13
C GLN A 267 13.72 11.22 11.84
N GLU A 268 12.88 10.66 10.96
CA GLU A 268 13.27 10.03 9.70
C GLU A 268 14.23 8.82 9.88
N GLN A 269 14.16 8.17 11.06
CA GLN A 269 14.97 6.99 11.31
C GLN A 269 14.21 5.73 10.90
N PRO A 270 14.83 4.82 10.14
CA PRO A 270 14.18 3.59 9.70
C PRO A 270 13.91 2.66 10.88
N LEU A 271 12.70 2.14 10.95
CA LEU A 271 12.27 1.16 11.94
C LEU A 271 12.46 -0.26 11.40
N LYS A 272 12.83 -1.19 12.28
CA LYS A 272 13.16 -2.58 11.92
C LYS A 272 12.17 -3.60 12.48
N THR A 273 11.17 -3.14 13.24
CA THR A 273 10.22 -4.03 13.93
C THR A 273 9.04 -4.37 13.02
N LEU A 274 8.66 -5.64 12.99
CA LEU A 274 7.45 -6.15 12.38
C LEU A 274 6.53 -6.68 13.49
N TYR A 275 5.30 -6.22 13.53
CA TYR A 275 4.28 -6.63 14.50
C TYR A 275 3.31 -7.58 13.83
N ARG A 276 2.96 -8.67 14.51
CA ARG A 276 1.88 -9.58 14.14
C ARG A 276 0.63 -9.24 14.92
N ILE A 277 -0.48 -9.12 14.23
CA ILE A 277 -1.80 -8.85 14.80
C ILE A 277 -2.69 -10.06 14.50
N GLU A 278 -3.33 -10.55 15.54
CA GLU A 278 -4.32 -11.63 15.49
C GLU A 278 -5.64 -11.15 16.10
N ASP A 279 -6.78 -11.70 15.63
CA ASP A 279 -8.13 -11.41 16.14
C ASP A 279 -8.36 -12.01 17.53
#